data_7c1d3cd9e7a4ba99ee2e6ed3cf3cf57a
#
_entry.id   7c1d3cd9e7a4ba99ee2e6ed3cf3cf57a
#
_cell.length_a   1.000
_cell.length_b   1.000
_cell.length_c   1.000
_cell.angle_alpha   90.00
_cell.angle_beta   90.00
_cell.angle_gamma   90.00
#
_symmetry.space_group_name_H-M   'P 1'
#
loop_
_entity.id
_entity.type
_entity.pdbx_description
1 polymer ?
#
loop_
_entity_poly.entity_id
_entity_poly.type
_entity_poly.pdbx_seq_one_letter_code
_entity_poly.pdbx_strand_id
1 'polypeptide(L)'
;MEAGLRVVRGPDWMWGNQDGGEGNVGTIIHLGQDGGSLPDGTVLVYWDSGKQMNYRVGHSGKFDLRILDSAPTGKEMIFVIWTFINVYSATFLNAAT
;
A
#
# COMPACT_ATOMS: atom_id res chain seq x y z
N MET A 1 -8.49 -0.33 -2.65
CA MET A 1 -7.26 0.11 -3.33
C MET A 1 -7.60 1.01 -4.47
N GLU A 2 -6.78 1.95 -4.76
CA GLU A 2 -7.00 2.79 -5.91
C GLU A 2 -5.67 3.22 -6.49
N ALA A 3 -5.69 3.66 -7.72
CA ALA A 3 -4.48 4.09 -8.39
C ALA A 3 -3.92 5.32 -7.68
N GLY A 4 -2.64 5.42 -7.64
CA GLY A 4 -1.97 6.52 -6.97
C GLY A 4 -1.53 6.22 -5.55
N LEU A 5 -2.04 5.14 -4.95
CA LEU A 5 -1.65 4.82 -3.59
C LEU A 5 -0.22 4.29 -3.55
N ARG A 6 0.47 4.60 -2.49
CA ARG A 6 1.83 4.10 -2.28
C ARG A 6 1.76 2.83 -1.45
N VAL A 7 2.54 1.85 -1.83
CA VAL A 7 2.48 0.52 -1.22
C VAL A 7 3.85 -0.03 -0.92
N VAL A 8 3.89 -0.98 0.00
CA VAL A 8 5.08 -1.74 0.34
C VAL A 8 4.67 -3.21 0.37
N ARG A 9 5.63 -4.12 0.47
CA ARG A 9 5.32 -5.55 0.51
C ARG A 9 4.40 -5.86 1.68
N GLY A 10 3.48 -6.75 1.44
CA GLY A 10 2.47 -7.12 2.43
C GLY A 10 2.73 -8.49 3.04
N PRO A 11 1.75 -8.99 3.77
CA PRO A 11 1.94 -10.22 4.53
C PRO A 11 2.14 -11.48 3.69
N ASP A 12 1.62 -11.51 2.49
CA ASP A 12 1.74 -12.71 1.65
C ASP A 12 2.84 -12.57 0.59
N TRP A 13 3.72 -11.59 0.76
CA TRP A 13 4.79 -11.35 -0.20
C TRP A 13 5.69 -12.59 -0.35
N MET A 14 5.90 -13.00 -1.58
CA MET A 14 6.73 -14.15 -1.86
C MET A 14 7.58 -13.90 -3.12
N TRP A 15 7.82 -12.66 -3.44
CA TRP A 15 8.43 -12.29 -4.70
C TRP A 15 9.86 -11.78 -4.59
N GLY A 16 10.56 -12.17 -3.54
CA GLY A 16 11.96 -11.81 -3.37
C GLY A 16 12.15 -10.30 -3.36
N ASN A 17 13.07 -9.83 -4.12
CA ASN A 17 13.36 -8.41 -4.16
C ASN A 17 12.82 -7.72 -5.40
N GLN A 18 11.68 -8.17 -5.89
CA GLN A 18 11.06 -7.50 -7.03
C GLN A 18 10.77 -6.04 -6.73
N ASP A 19 10.54 -5.71 -5.47
CA ASP A 19 10.27 -4.34 -5.06
C ASP A 19 11.55 -3.52 -4.92
N GLY A 20 12.70 -4.11 -5.13
CA GLY A 20 13.98 -3.43 -4.92
C GLY A 20 14.56 -3.75 -3.56
N GLY A 21 13.88 -4.55 -2.77
CA GLY A 21 14.30 -4.91 -1.42
C GLY A 21 13.30 -4.43 -0.39
N GLU A 22 13.34 -5.04 0.77
CA GLU A 22 12.41 -4.69 1.83
C GLU A 22 12.55 -3.21 2.18
N GLY A 23 11.44 -2.54 2.37
CA GLY A 23 11.45 -1.13 2.70
C GLY A 23 11.26 -0.23 1.48
N ASN A 24 11.34 -0.80 0.29
CA ASN A 24 11.13 0.00 -0.90
C ASN A 24 9.64 0.18 -1.16
N VAL A 25 9.30 1.18 -1.91
CA VAL A 25 7.93 1.63 -2.08
C VAL A 25 7.58 1.66 -3.56
N GLY A 26 6.34 1.41 -3.86
CA GLY A 26 5.83 1.51 -5.21
C GLY A 26 4.54 2.28 -5.25
N THR A 27 4.05 2.50 -6.46
CA THR A 27 2.80 3.21 -6.68
C THR A 27 1.86 2.31 -7.47
N ILE A 28 0.63 2.21 -7.05
CA ILE A 28 -0.38 1.48 -7.80
C ILE A 28 -0.74 2.33 -9.01
N ILE A 29 -0.57 1.78 -10.21
CA ILE A 29 -0.87 2.54 -11.40
C ILE A 29 -2.07 1.96 -12.16
N HIS A 30 -2.54 0.78 -11.80
CA HIS A 30 -3.67 0.17 -12.48
C HIS A 30 -4.34 -0.85 -11.58
N LEU A 31 -5.64 -0.93 -11.66
CA LEU A 31 -6.38 -1.90 -10.87
C LEU A 31 -6.90 -2.99 -11.78
N GLY A 32 -6.83 -4.22 -11.34
CA GLY A 32 -7.44 -5.33 -12.05
C GLY A 32 -8.95 -5.29 -11.91
N GLN A 33 -9.63 -5.88 -12.84
CA GLN A 33 -11.08 -5.95 -12.76
C GLN A 33 -11.56 -7.15 -13.56
N ASP A 34 -12.76 -7.59 -13.23
CA ASP A 34 -13.37 -8.71 -13.87
C ASP A 34 -13.47 -8.42 -15.35
N GLY A 35 -13.01 -9.33 -16.17
CA GLY A 35 -13.08 -9.13 -17.60
C GLY A 35 -11.99 -8.25 -18.18
N GLY A 36 -11.13 -7.71 -17.35
CA GLY A 36 -10.03 -6.89 -17.84
C GLY A 36 -8.77 -7.71 -18.07
N SER A 37 -7.69 -7.05 -18.46
CA SER A 37 -6.44 -7.74 -18.71
C SER A 37 -5.75 -8.18 -17.42
N LEU A 38 -6.05 -7.52 -16.31
CA LEU A 38 -5.58 -7.97 -15.02
C LEU A 38 -6.77 -8.50 -14.26
N PRO A 39 -6.65 -9.61 -13.57
CA PRO A 39 -7.79 -10.16 -12.83
C PRO A 39 -8.21 -9.26 -11.69
N ASP A 40 -9.47 -9.38 -11.32
CA ASP A 40 -9.97 -8.68 -10.16
C ASP A 40 -9.16 -9.07 -8.94
N GLY A 41 -8.94 -8.16 -8.04
CA GLY A 41 -8.17 -8.43 -6.82
C GLY A 41 -6.66 -8.34 -7.03
N THR A 42 -6.24 -7.82 -8.18
CA THR A 42 -4.80 -7.59 -8.42
C THR A 42 -4.59 -6.14 -8.82
N VAL A 43 -3.37 -5.69 -8.73
CA VAL A 43 -3.02 -4.33 -9.13
C VAL A 43 -1.67 -4.35 -9.83
N LEU A 44 -1.45 -3.38 -10.69
CA LEU A 44 -0.15 -3.19 -11.30
C LEU A 44 0.58 -2.12 -10.51
N VAL A 45 1.79 -2.40 -10.12
CA VAL A 45 2.60 -1.48 -9.32
C VAL A 45 3.84 -1.08 -10.08
N TYR A 46 4.17 0.20 -10.00
CA TYR A 46 5.42 0.69 -10.51
C TYR A 46 6.28 0.97 -9.30
N TRP A 47 7.34 0.19 -9.13
CA TRP A 47 8.22 0.35 -7.98
C TRP A 47 9.16 1.52 -8.20
N ASP A 48 9.49 2.23 -7.16
CA ASP A 48 10.41 3.36 -7.27
C ASP A 48 11.77 2.91 -7.82
N SER A 49 12.07 1.62 -7.71
CA SER A 49 13.30 1.07 -8.26
C SER A 49 13.25 0.97 -9.79
N GLY A 50 12.09 1.15 -10.38
CA GLY A 50 11.96 1.17 -11.84
C GLY A 50 11.27 -0.01 -12.48
N LYS A 51 10.84 -0.99 -11.69
CA LYS A 51 10.18 -2.16 -12.25
C LYS A 51 8.68 -2.06 -12.13
N GLN A 52 7.96 -2.70 -13.04
CA GLN A 52 6.52 -2.80 -12.96
C GLN A 52 6.15 -4.26 -12.83
N MET A 53 5.17 -4.58 -12.01
CA MET A 53 4.71 -5.94 -11.84
C MET A 53 3.33 -5.93 -11.20
N ASN A 54 2.54 -6.97 -11.43
CA ASN A 54 1.23 -7.05 -10.81
C ASN A 54 1.27 -7.92 -9.58
N TYR A 55 0.45 -7.59 -8.61
CA TYR A 55 0.43 -8.27 -7.31
C TYR A 55 -1.00 -8.47 -6.83
N ARG A 56 -1.18 -9.39 -5.89
CA ARG A 56 -2.49 -9.72 -5.36
C ARG A 56 -2.83 -8.76 -4.21
N VAL A 57 -4.04 -8.26 -4.24
CA VAL A 57 -4.59 -7.47 -3.15
C VAL A 57 -6.00 -7.99 -2.91
N GLY A 58 -6.09 -9.27 -2.59
CA GLY A 58 -7.34 -9.96 -2.34
C GLY A 58 -7.56 -11.15 -3.25
N HIS A 59 -6.88 -11.21 -4.39
CA HIS A 59 -7.04 -12.31 -5.33
C HIS A 59 -6.60 -13.60 -4.61
N SER A 60 -7.44 -14.60 -4.65
CA SER A 60 -7.22 -15.87 -3.95
C SER A 60 -6.99 -15.66 -2.45
N GLY A 61 -7.51 -14.61 -1.91
CA GLY A 61 -7.39 -14.34 -0.48
C GLY A 61 -5.99 -13.90 -0.06
N LYS A 62 -5.14 -13.53 -1.00
CA LYS A 62 -3.76 -13.17 -0.69
C LYS A 62 -3.54 -11.67 -0.81
N PHE A 63 -2.66 -11.16 0.04
CA PHE A 63 -2.34 -9.74 0.04
C PHE A 63 -0.84 -9.57 -0.04
N ASP A 64 -0.35 -9.35 -1.24
CA ASP A 64 1.08 -9.18 -1.48
C ASP A 64 1.56 -7.79 -1.08
N LEU A 65 0.63 -6.85 -0.96
CA LEU A 65 0.97 -5.45 -0.68
C LEU A 65 0.18 -4.93 0.49
N ARG A 66 0.70 -3.90 1.13
CA ARG A 66 -0.09 -3.14 2.08
C ARG A 66 0.15 -1.67 1.78
N ILE A 67 -0.80 -0.86 2.11
CA ILE A 67 -0.69 0.56 1.84
C ILE A 67 0.33 1.14 2.78
N LEU A 68 1.22 1.93 2.21
CA LEU A 68 2.18 2.61 3.02
C LEU A 68 1.38 3.61 3.82
N ASP A 69 1.64 3.73 5.07
CA ASP A 69 0.86 4.54 5.86
C ASP A 69 0.83 5.84 5.45
N SER A 70 -0.25 6.32 5.29
CA SER A 70 -0.43 7.51 4.88
C SER A 70 -0.53 8.36 5.92
N ALA A 71 0.29 9.01 6.14
CA ALA A 71 0.16 10.06 6.90
C ALA A 71 -0.93 10.77 6.40
N PRO A 72 -1.54 11.33 7.14
CA PRO A 72 -2.59 12.07 6.77
C PRO A 72 -2.14 13.05 5.93
N THR A 73 -2.74 13.35 5.08
CA THR A 73 -2.38 14.25 4.24
C THR A 73 -2.78 15.39 4.81
N GLY A 74 -2.09 16.08 5.21
CA GLY A 74 -2.52 17.28 5.51
C GLY A 74 -3.61 17.30 6.35
N LYS A 75 -4.61 16.98 6.15
CA LYS A 75 -5.60 17.17 6.89
C LYS A 75 -5.72 16.17 7.84
N GLU A 76 -5.23 15.18 7.76
CA GLU A 76 -5.44 14.31 8.64
C GLU A 76 -4.29 13.99 9.26
N MET A 77 -3.37 14.64 9.21
CA MET A 77 -2.23 14.39 9.62
C MET A 77 -2.19 14.26 10.99
N ILE A 78 -2.82 14.33 11.61
CA ILE A 78 -2.78 14.26 12.81
C ILE A 78 -3.12 13.06 13.26
N PHE A 79 -3.41 12.32 12.77
CA PHE A 79 -3.84 11.20 13.08
C PHE A 79 -2.92 10.20 12.96
N VAL A 80 -2.04 10.29 12.31
CA VAL A 80 -1.19 9.38 12.08
C VAL A 80 -0.40 9.31 13.11
N ILE A 81 -0.14 10.17 13.51
CA ILE A 81 0.56 10.25 14.42
C ILE A 81 -0.12 9.73 15.38
N TRP A 82 -1.15 9.76 15.39
CA TRP A 82 -1.89 9.32 16.19
C TRP A 82 -2.10 7.98 15.95
N THR A 83 -1.82 7.56 15.05
CA THR A 83 -2.07 6.33 14.77
C THR A 83 -0.91 5.65 15.20
N PHE A 84 -0.03 6.11 15.36
CA PHE A 84 1.01 5.64 15.78
C PHE A 84 1.19 6.20 16.90
N ILE A 85 0.58 7.03 17.06
CA ILE A 85 0.46 7.64 17.98
C ILE A 85 -0.62 7.23 18.42
N ASN A 86 -1.37 6.93 18.01
CA ASN A 86 -2.42 6.61 18.27
C ASN A 86 -2.34 5.49 18.24
N VAL A 87 -1.75 5.38 17.93
CA VAL A 87 -1.71 4.75 17.90
C VAL A 87 -1.02 4.87 18.42
N TYR A 88 -0.53 5.49 18.59
CA TYR A 88 -0.23 6.18 18.98
C TYR A 88 -0.78 6.84 19.39
N SER A 89 -1.03 7.03 19.40
CA SER A 89 -1.83 7.68 19.43
C SER A 89 -2.47 7.87 19.54
N ALA A 90 -2.60 8.07 19.85
CA ALA A 90 -3.38 8.39 19.58
C ALA A 90 -3.49 8.89 19.86
N THR A 91 -2.98 9.16 20.12
CA THR A 91 -3.26 9.77 19.99
C THR A 91 -3.23 10.52 19.88
N PHE A 92 -2.71 11.18 19.85
CA PHE A 92 -3.04 12.02 19.43
C PHE A 92 -3.41 12.46 19.14
N LEU A 93 -3.18 12.55 19.29
CA LEU A 93 -3.86 12.97 18.76
C LEU A 93 -4.33 13.36 18.68
N ASN A 94 -4.20 13.36 19.05
CA ASN A 94 -4.88 13.73 18.73
C ASN A 94 -4.89 14.16 18.71
N ALA A 95 -4.32 14.17 18.93
CA ALA A 95 -4.49 14.52 18.61
C ALA A 95 -4.55 14.78 18.31
N ALA A 96 -4.23 14.87 18.40
CA ALA A 96 -4.62 15.08 17.90
C ALA A 96 -4.90 15.00 17.61
N THR A 97 -4.74 14.88 17.71
CA THR A 97 -5.37 14.74 17.23
C THR A 97 -5.62 14.57 17.10
#